data_76bcef874e222929dd840b12fe1896d8
#
_entry.id   76bcef874e222929dd840b12fe1896d8
#
_cell.length_a   1.000
_cell.length_b   1.000
_cell.length_c   1.000
_cell.angle_alpha   90.00
_cell.angle_beta   90.00
_cell.angle_gamma   90.00
#
_symmetry.space_group_name_H-M   'P 1'
#
loop_
_entity.id
_entity.type
_entity.pdbx_description
1 polymer ?
#
loop_
_entity_poly.entity_id
_entity_poly.type
_entity_poly.pdbx_seq_one_letter_code
_entity_poly.pdbx_strand_id
1 'polypeptide(L)'
;MRLREDAKASMPRRRKRRSGWAVLRGVAIGLLMLVLFAAGTVAGIVAAYARNLPDIGKMADYQPASATRLFARDGTPLASVYRENRVWTPLSDIPQVVREAFIANEDHNFYSHHGVDFGGIARASFADLTHQPMQGASTITQQLARRLFLNDRPTLSRKIEEALLAIEIERFYTKDEILERYLNIIYLGAGAYGVDAAAHTYFGRSIRSVDLPQAAMLAGVVAAPSDYSPYVNMQLARERQQHVLQRMVESGFITQEQAESAYQAPVDLIGQRAEGLQSYAYPYFTTFAIAQLEKTFGTNAVEQGGLQVSTTLDPRMQRAAQDAVDWG
;
A
#
# COMPACT_ATOMS: atom_id res chain seq x y z
N MET A 1 -48.95 -66.02 69.41
CA MET A 1 -49.02 -65.66 67.99
C MET A 1 -48.41 -64.24 67.85
N ARG A 2 -47.13 -64.15 67.56
CA ARG A 2 -46.48 -62.84 67.45
C ARG A 2 -45.86 -62.74 66.05
N LEU A 3 -46.35 -61.80 65.31
CA LEU A 3 -45.86 -61.43 63.98
C LEU A 3 -44.56 -60.63 64.13
N ARG A 4 -43.50 -61.07 63.52
CA ARG A 4 -42.27 -60.30 63.31
C ARG A 4 -42.39 -59.44 62.05
N GLU A 5 -42.39 -58.15 62.20
CA GLU A 5 -42.20 -57.23 61.11
C GLU A 5 -40.70 -57.09 60.80
N ASP A 6 -40.34 -57.46 59.58
CA ASP A 6 -38.98 -57.26 59.04
C ASP A 6 -38.83 -55.81 58.53
N ALA A 7 -38.09 -55.04 59.34
CA ALA A 7 -37.66 -53.71 58.94
C ALA A 7 -36.51 -53.81 57.96
N LYS A 8 -36.80 -53.58 56.63
CA LYS A 8 -35.77 -53.37 55.60
C LYS A 8 -35.10 -52.02 55.85
N ALA A 9 -33.88 -52.03 56.39
CA ALA A 9 -33.00 -50.90 56.50
C ALA A 9 -32.53 -50.46 55.10
N SER A 10 -32.96 -49.30 54.63
CA SER A 10 -32.47 -48.65 53.42
C SER A 10 -31.07 -48.11 53.68
N MET A 11 -30.06 -48.69 53.03
CA MET A 11 -28.70 -48.18 53.04
C MET A 11 -28.60 -46.83 52.37
N PRO A 12 -28.00 -45.79 52.95
CA PRO A 12 -27.81 -44.51 52.29
C PRO A 12 -26.83 -44.67 51.15
N ARG A 13 -27.28 -44.29 49.91
CA ARG A 13 -26.42 -44.20 48.73
C ARG A 13 -25.31 -43.18 48.98
N ARG A 14 -24.07 -43.63 49.19
CA ARG A 14 -22.88 -42.81 49.27
C ARG A 14 -22.73 -42.02 47.96
N ARG A 15 -23.07 -40.73 47.93
CA ARG A 15 -22.76 -39.81 46.85
C ARG A 15 -21.22 -39.75 46.80
N LYS A 16 -20.63 -40.36 45.75
CA LYS A 16 -19.21 -40.20 45.43
C LYS A 16 -18.96 -38.69 45.19
N ARG A 17 -18.32 -38.02 46.15
CA ARG A 17 -17.78 -36.69 45.97
C ARG A 17 -16.76 -36.79 44.82
N ARG A 18 -17.13 -36.26 43.62
CA ARG A 18 -16.16 -36.15 42.54
C ARG A 18 -15.00 -35.31 43.08
N SER A 19 -13.80 -35.87 43.14
CA SER A 19 -12.59 -35.19 43.58
C SER A 19 -12.45 -33.94 42.71
N GLY A 20 -12.24 -32.75 43.29
CA GLY A 20 -12.06 -31.49 42.56
C GLY A 20 -10.99 -31.60 41.49
N TRP A 21 -10.04 -32.50 41.69
CA TRP A 21 -9.00 -32.85 40.73
C TRP A 21 -9.54 -33.52 39.44
N ALA A 22 -10.56 -34.36 39.56
CA ALA A 22 -11.22 -34.98 38.38
C ALA A 22 -11.99 -33.97 37.56
N VAL A 23 -12.61 -32.96 38.20
CA VAL A 23 -13.29 -31.85 37.51
C VAL A 23 -12.24 -30.96 36.81
N LEU A 24 -11.17 -30.59 37.52
CA LEU A 24 -10.08 -29.76 36.93
C LEU A 24 -9.44 -30.45 35.72
N ARG A 25 -9.16 -31.75 35.83
CA ARG A 25 -8.64 -32.55 34.71
C ARG A 25 -9.62 -32.60 33.53
N GLY A 26 -10.92 -32.72 33.75
CA GLY A 26 -11.95 -32.69 32.72
C GLY A 26 -12.02 -31.35 32.02
N VAL A 27 -11.94 -30.23 32.77
CA VAL A 27 -11.88 -28.88 32.21
C VAL A 27 -10.61 -28.66 31.37
N ALA A 28 -9.45 -29.09 31.87
CA ALA A 28 -8.18 -28.99 31.14
C ALA A 28 -8.20 -29.79 29.85
N ILE A 29 -8.73 -31.01 29.85
CA ILE A 29 -8.91 -31.81 28.63
C ILE A 29 -9.88 -31.13 27.66
N GLY A 30 -11.01 -30.60 28.16
CA GLY A 30 -11.97 -29.86 27.34
C GLY A 30 -11.37 -28.62 26.66
N LEU A 31 -10.57 -27.84 27.42
CA LEU A 31 -9.85 -26.70 26.86
C LEU A 31 -8.80 -27.13 25.82
N LEU A 32 -8.06 -28.20 26.07
CA LEU A 32 -7.09 -28.73 25.12
C LEU A 32 -7.76 -29.16 23.82
N MET A 33 -8.89 -29.88 23.92
CA MET A 33 -9.68 -30.32 22.75
C MET A 33 -10.23 -29.14 21.96
N LEU A 34 -10.68 -28.09 22.65
CA LEU A 34 -11.14 -26.84 22.02
C LEU A 34 -10.01 -26.16 21.26
N VAL A 35 -8.84 -26.06 21.86
CA VAL A 35 -7.65 -25.48 21.23
C VAL A 35 -7.22 -26.28 20.00
N LEU A 36 -7.18 -27.62 20.12
CA LEU A 36 -6.85 -28.50 18.98
C LEU A 36 -7.86 -28.41 17.84
N PHE A 37 -9.15 -28.34 18.18
CA PHE A 37 -10.20 -28.13 17.18
C PHE A 37 -10.08 -26.79 16.48
N ALA A 38 -9.87 -25.71 17.25
CA ALA A 38 -9.65 -24.37 16.68
C ALA A 38 -8.40 -24.33 15.79
N ALA A 39 -7.28 -24.92 16.23
CA ALA A 39 -6.06 -25.00 15.44
C ALA A 39 -6.25 -25.81 14.15
N GLY A 40 -6.96 -26.96 14.24
CA GLY A 40 -7.29 -27.78 13.05
C GLY A 40 -8.19 -27.05 12.05
N THR A 41 -9.16 -26.29 12.55
CA THR A 41 -10.04 -25.45 11.71
C THR A 41 -9.25 -24.37 11.00
N VAL A 42 -8.39 -23.64 11.73
CA VAL A 42 -7.51 -22.62 11.14
C VAL A 42 -6.58 -23.23 10.09
N ALA A 43 -5.94 -24.35 10.40
CA ALA A 43 -5.06 -25.06 9.46
C ALA A 43 -5.81 -25.51 8.21
N GLY A 44 -7.03 -26.00 8.35
CA GLY A 44 -7.89 -26.39 7.22
C GLY A 44 -8.27 -25.21 6.32
N ILE A 45 -8.61 -24.07 6.91
CA ILE A 45 -8.89 -22.82 6.19
C ILE A 45 -7.64 -22.37 5.43
N VAL A 46 -6.50 -22.27 6.11
CA VAL A 46 -5.22 -21.90 5.49
C VAL A 46 -4.88 -22.81 4.33
N ALA A 47 -5.00 -24.13 4.50
CA ALA A 47 -4.72 -25.10 3.42
C ALA A 47 -5.68 -24.97 2.24
N ALA A 48 -6.95 -24.63 2.47
CA ALA A 48 -7.93 -24.41 1.41
C ALA A 48 -7.60 -23.17 0.57
N TYR A 49 -7.22 -22.06 1.21
CA TYR A 49 -6.84 -20.84 0.51
C TYR A 49 -5.47 -20.94 -0.15
N ALA A 50 -4.48 -21.58 0.49
CA ALA A 50 -3.13 -21.75 -0.05
C ALA A 50 -3.10 -22.49 -1.40
N ARG A 51 -4.08 -23.37 -1.67
CA ARG A 51 -4.18 -24.10 -2.96
C ARG A 51 -4.58 -23.22 -4.13
N ASN A 52 -5.22 -22.09 -3.87
CA ASN A 52 -5.79 -21.20 -4.88
C ASN A 52 -5.03 -19.86 -4.97
N LEU A 53 -3.87 -19.73 -4.31
CA LEU A 53 -3.07 -18.53 -4.39
C LEU A 53 -2.55 -18.31 -5.82
N PRO A 54 -2.52 -17.06 -6.29
CA PRO A 54 -1.88 -16.68 -7.53
C PRO A 54 -0.39 -17.03 -7.52
N ASP A 55 0.15 -17.32 -8.69
CA ASP A 55 1.59 -17.57 -8.86
C ASP A 55 2.38 -16.28 -8.64
N ILE A 56 3.19 -16.26 -7.57
CA ILE A 56 4.07 -15.13 -7.25
C ILE A 56 5.23 -14.97 -8.23
N GLY A 57 5.57 -15.99 -9.03
CA GLY A 57 6.56 -15.86 -10.10
C GLY A 57 6.25 -14.71 -11.05
N LYS A 58 4.97 -14.41 -11.27
CA LYS A 58 4.52 -13.25 -12.04
C LYS A 58 4.94 -11.90 -11.48
N MET A 59 5.38 -11.82 -10.22
CA MET A 59 5.91 -10.59 -9.63
C MET A 59 7.30 -10.25 -10.20
N ALA A 60 8.08 -11.23 -10.61
CA ALA A 60 9.36 -11.01 -11.31
C ALA A 60 9.15 -10.43 -12.71
N ASP A 61 8.09 -10.89 -13.40
CA ASP A 61 7.74 -10.45 -14.76
C ASP A 61 6.85 -9.19 -14.76
N TYR A 62 6.46 -8.72 -13.57
CA TYR A 62 5.62 -7.53 -13.45
C TYR A 62 6.39 -6.30 -13.95
N GLN A 63 6.14 -5.94 -15.21
CA GLN A 63 6.55 -4.66 -15.76
C GLN A 63 5.41 -3.66 -15.56
N PRO A 64 5.57 -2.68 -14.66
CA PRO A 64 4.55 -1.65 -14.51
C PRO A 64 4.38 -0.91 -15.83
N ALA A 65 3.13 -0.59 -16.17
CA ALA A 65 2.82 0.28 -17.28
C ALA A 65 3.67 1.55 -17.18
N SER A 66 4.52 1.79 -18.17
CA SER A 66 5.39 2.96 -18.22
C SER A 66 4.81 4.00 -19.15
N ALA A 67 4.88 5.28 -18.78
CA ALA A 67 4.43 6.37 -19.61
C ALA A 67 5.23 6.46 -20.93
N THR A 68 4.56 6.54 -22.05
CA THR A 68 5.19 6.92 -23.32
C THR A 68 5.49 8.40 -23.32
N ARG A 69 6.73 8.77 -23.65
CA ARG A 69 7.19 10.16 -23.69
C ARG A 69 7.48 10.59 -25.11
N LEU A 70 6.89 11.71 -25.51
CA LEU A 70 7.14 12.33 -26.80
C LEU A 70 8.06 13.53 -26.63
N PHE A 71 9.03 13.66 -27.51
CA PHE A 71 10.00 14.75 -27.53
C PHE A 71 10.03 15.41 -28.91
N ALA A 72 10.29 16.72 -28.92
CA ALA A 72 10.64 17.45 -30.13
C ALA A 72 12.04 17.02 -30.61
N ARG A 73 12.43 17.44 -31.80
CA ARG A 73 13.75 17.14 -32.42
C ARG A 73 14.94 17.60 -31.59
N ASP A 74 14.75 18.62 -30.74
CA ASP A 74 15.77 19.20 -29.87
C ASP A 74 15.76 18.59 -28.45
N GLY A 75 14.94 17.57 -28.22
CA GLY A 75 14.77 16.92 -26.92
C GLY A 75 13.76 17.62 -25.98
N THR A 76 13.13 18.72 -26.41
CA THR A 76 12.08 19.37 -25.60
C THR A 76 10.89 18.42 -25.40
N PRO A 77 10.42 18.20 -24.15
CA PRO A 77 9.26 17.35 -23.88
C PRO A 77 7.99 17.92 -24.51
N LEU A 78 7.25 17.08 -25.25
CA LEU A 78 5.98 17.46 -25.90
C LEU A 78 4.77 16.90 -25.14
N ALA A 79 4.85 15.64 -24.72
CA ALA A 79 3.79 14.96 -24.00
C ALA A 79 4.31 13.75 -23.24
N SER A 80 3.53 13.37 -22.22
CA SER A 80 3.60 12.04 -21.62
C SER A 80 2.23 11.39 -21.75
N VAL A 81 2.16 10.26 -22.47
CA VAL A 81 0.93 9.49 -22.68
C VAL A 81 0.98 8.28 -21.74
N TYR A 82 -0.01 8.16 -20.88
CA TYR A 82 -0.08 7.08 -19.90
C TYR A 82 -1.53 6.81 -19.50
N ARG A 83 -1.81 5.59 -19.18
CA ARG A 83 -3.02 5.21 -18.44
C ARG A 83 -2.82 5.42 -16.94
N GLU A 84 -1.58 5.19 -16.49
CA GLU A 84 -1.13 5.41 -15.13
C GLU A 84 0.23 6.11 -15.17
N ASN A 85 0.35 7.29 -14.55
CA ASN A 85 1.62 8.00 -14.49
C ASN A 85 2.57 7.25 -13.56
N ARG A 86 3.52 6.49 -14.13
CA ARG A 86 4.53 5.73 -13.39
C ARG A 86 5.92 5.99 -13.94
N VAL A 87 6.86 6.14 -13.01
CA VAL A 87 8.29 6.16 -13.27
C VAL A 87 8.93 5.20 -12.28
N TRP A 88 9.49 4.08 -12.78
CA TRP A 88 10.20 3.15 -11.92
C TRP A 88 11.49 3.76 -11.42
N THR A 89 11.68 3.76 -10.12
CA THR A 89 12.87 4.31 -9.46
C THR A 89 13.49 3.22 -8.57
N PRO A 90 14.75 2.81 -8.80
CA PRO A 90 15.44 1.87 -7.94
C PRO A 90 15.46 2.35 -6.48
N LEU A 91 15.42 1.43 -5.52
CA LEU A 91 15.39 1.78 -4.09
C LEU A 91 16.61 2.61 -3.68
N SER A 92 17.78 2.37 -4.31
CA SER A 92 19.01 3.14 -4.10
C SER A 92 18.85 4.63 -4.42
N ASP A 93 17.94 4.97 -5.32
CA ASP A 93 17.68 6.32 -5.80
C ASP A 93 16.56 7.03 -5.02
N ILE A 94 15.83 6.28 -4.19
CA ILE A 94 14.81 6.81 -3.28
C ILE A 94 15.48 7.22 -1.97
N PRO A 95 15.45 8.52 -1.57
CA PRO A 95 16.10 8.98 -0.36
C PRO A 95 15.66 8.21 0.88
N GLN A 96 16.59 8.03 1.83
CA GLN A 96 16.31 7.33 3.08
C GLN A 96 15.11 7.93 3.83
N VAL A 97 15.02 9.25 3.86
CA VAL A 97 13.91 9.97 4.52
C VAL A 97 12.55 9.61 3.95
N VAL A 98 12.46 9.35 2.64
CA VAL A 98 11.22 8.90 1.99
C VAL A 98 10.89 7.47 2.41
N ARG A 99 11.88 6.55 2.35
CA ARG A 99 11.69 5.15 2.76
C ARG A 99 11.21 5.06 4.22
N GLU A 100 11.86 5.79 5.11
CA GLU A 100 11.54 5.85 6.54
C GLU A 100 10.16 6.46 6.81
N ALA A 101 9.73 7.48 6.07
CA ALA A 101 8.40 8.07 6.21
C ALA A 101 7.29 7.05 5.88
N PHE A 102 7.44 6.29 4.80
CA PHE A 102 6.48 5.24 4.45
C PHE A 102 6.50 4.07 5.44
N ILE A 103 7.69 3.63 5.87
CA ILE A 103 7.84 2.56 6.87
C ILE A 103 7.21 2.98 8.20
N ALA A 104 7.51 4.18 8.70
CA ALA A 104 6.95 4.68 9.95
C ALA A 104 5.42 4.77 9.92
N ASN A 105 4.86 5.22 8.80
CA ASN A 105 3.43 5.41 8.66
C ASN A 105 2.66 4.10 8.47
N GLU A 106 3.17 3.20 7.64
CA GLU A 106 2.44 2.01 7.18
C GLU A 106 2.83 0.75 7.95
N ASP A 107 4.10 0.59 8.31
CA ASP A 107 4.63 -0.66 8.86
C ASP A 107 5.95 -0.45 9.60
N HIS A 108 5.91 0.15 10.78
CA HIS A 108 7.11 0.51 11.55
C HIS A 108 8.02 -0.68 11.89
N ASN A 109 7.47 -1.89 11.90
CA ASN A 109 8.21 -3.15 12.13
C ASN A 109 8.60 -3.87 10.83
N PHE A 110 8.53 -3.21 9.68
CA PHE A 110 8.68 -3.81 8.36
C PHE A 110 9.86 -4.76 8.25
N TYR A 111 11.04 -4.37 8.74
CA TYR A 111 12.26 -5.18 8.67
C TYR A 111 12.33 -6.33 9.70
N SER A 112 11.40 -6.40 10.66
CA SER A 112 11.47 -7.36 11.77
C SER A 112 10.48 -8.52 11.69
N HIS A 113 9.39 -8.39 10.94
CA HIS A 113 8.40 -9.47 10.74
C HIS A 113 8.59 -10.19 9.39
N HIS A 114 7.83 -11.27 9.18
CA HIS A 114 7.85 -12.09 7.97
C HIS A 114 6.46 -12.12 7.29
N GLY A 115 6.14 -11.08 6.54
CA GLY A 115 4.88 -10.92 5.78
C GLY A 115 3.73 -10.38 6.62
N VAL A 116 3.57 -10.82 7.85
CA VAL A 116 2.48 -10.43 8.78
C VAL A 116 3.07 -10.00 10.11
N ASP A 117 2.69 -8.82 10.61
CA ASP A 117 3.02 -8.38 11.97
C ASP A 117 1.95 -8.86 12.96
N PHE A 118 2.13 -10.06 13.52
CA PHE A 118 1.23 -10.61 14.55
C PHE A 118 1.20 -9.76 15.82
N GLY A 119 2.33 -9.13 16.18
CA GLY A 119 2.39 -8.19 17.30
C GLY A 119 1.56 -6.93 17.06
N GLY A 120 1.63 -6.39 15.85
CA GLY A 120 0.81 -5.27 15.40
C GLY A 120 -0.68 -5.60 15.42
N ILE A 121 -1.06 -6.78 14.92
CA ILE A 121 -2.45 -7.25 14.96
C ILE A 121 -2.96 -7.37 16.41
N ALA A 122 -2.15 -7.94 17.32
CA ALA A 122 -2.53 -8.07 18.73
C ALA A 122 -2.70 -6.68 19.38
N ARG A 123 -1.78 -5.73 19.13
CA ARG A 123 -1.88 -4.34 19.63
C ARG A 123 -3.13 -3.64 19.06
N ALA A 124 -3.38 -3.74 17.75
CA ALA A 124 -4.55 -3.13 17.11
C ALA A 124 -5.87 -3.70 17.67
N SER A 125 -5.95 -5.03 17.88
CA SER A 125 -7.12 -5.67 18.47
C SER A 125 -7.37 -5.22 19.92
N PHE A 126 -6.31 -5.00 20.70
CA PHE A 126 -6.42 -4.46 22.06
C PHE A 126 -6.85 -2.99 22.06
N ALA A 127 -6.32 -2.18 21.13
CA ALA A 127 -6.70 -0.78 20.96
C ALA A 127 -8.18 -0.63 20.58
N ASP A 128 -8.70 -1.50 19.69
CA ASP A 128 -10.10 -1.53 19.30
C ASP A 128 -11.03 -1.85 20.50
N LEU A 129 -10.64 -2.80 21.35
CA LEU A 129 -11.36 -3.10 22.59
C LEU A 129 -11.36 -1.93 23.59
N THR A 130 -10.36 -1.06 23.54
CA THR A 130 -10.21 0.11 24.44
C THR A 130 -10.67 1.42 23.81
N HIS A 131 -11.31 1.38 22.62
CA HIS A 131 -11.80 2.56 21.88
C HIS A 131 -10.70 3.58 21.55
N GLN A 132 -9.45 3.13 21.40
CA GLN A 132 -8.36 3.96 20.92
C GLN A 132 -8.37 4.03 19.39
N PRO A 133 -7.84 5.11 18.76
CA PRO A 133 -7.79 5.23 17.31
C PRO A 133 -7.09 4.01 16.69
N MET A 134 -7.77 3.35 15.76
CA MET A 134 -7.27 2.15 15.09
C MET A 134 -6.02 2.49 14.29
N GLN A 135 -4.88 1.92 14.64
CA GLN A 135 -3.68 1.94 13.83
C GLN A 135 -3.79 0.86 12.76
N GLY A 136 -3.36 1.14 11.53
CA GLY A 136 -3.38 0.18 10.44
C GLY A 136 -2.56 -1.08 10.78
N ALA A 137 -3.23 -2.23 10.81
CA ALA A 137 -2.61 -3.52 11.15
C ALA A 137 -2.10 -4.28 9.90
N SER A 138 -2.18 -3.68 8.71
CA SER A 138 -1.74 -4.31 7.46
C SER A 138 -0.29 -3.93 7.17
N THR A 139 0.55 -4.92 6.88
CA THR A 139 1.95 -4.69 6.52
C THR A 139 2.11 -4.15 5.09
N ILE A 140 3.26 -3.55 4.79
CA ILE A 140 3.66 -3.14 3.42
C ILE A 140 3.56 -4.33 2.47
N THR A 141 4.01 -5.52 2.87
CA THR A 141 3.95 -6.73 2.05
C THR A 141 2.52 -7.17 1.77
N GLN A 142 1.59 -7.06 2.74
CA GLN A 142 0.17 -7.32 2.52
C GLN A 142 -0.47 -6.33 1.55
N GLN A 143 -0.11 -5.05 1.65
CA GLN A 143 -0.58 -4.02 0.73
C GLN A 143 -0.06 -4.25 -0.69
N LEU A 144 1.21 -4.65 -0.84
CA LEU A 144 1.81 -5.04 -2.11
C LEU A 144 1.09 -6.25 -2.72
N ALA A 145 0.86 -7.32 -1.93
CA ALA A 145 0.14 -8.51 -2.34
C ALA A 145 -1.26 -8.17 -2.87
N ARG A 146 -1.99 -7.33 -2.13
CA ARG A 146 -3.32 -6.87 -2.54
C ARG A 146 -3.29 -6.18 -3.90
N ARG A 147 -2.35 -5.24 -4.09
CA ARG A 147 -2.25 -4.44 -5.31
C ARG A 147 -1.87 -5.25 -6.55
N LEU A 148 -1.04 -6.27 -6.39
CA LEU A 148 -0.52 -7.07 -7.50
C LEU A 148 -1.43 -8.25 -7.88
N PHE A 149 -2.07 -8.88 -6.90
CA PHE A 149 -2.69 -10.19 -7.09
C PHE A 149 -4.17 -10.27 -6.77
N LEU A 150 -4.73 -9.30 -6.01
CA LEU A 150 -6.09 -9.39 -5.50
C LEU A 150 -6.95 -8.23 -6.00
N ASN A 151 -8.26 -8.37 -5.85
CA ASN A 151 -9.22 -7.31 -6.15
C ASN A 151 -9.50 -6.44 -4.91
N ASP A 152 -10.07 -5.26 -5.11
CA ASP A 152 -10.31 -4.28 -4.03
C ASP A 152 -11.53 -4.56 -3.15
N ARG A 153 -12.28 -5.67 -3.37
CA ARG A 153 -13.48 -5.97 -2.56
C ARG A 153 -13.10 -6.31 -1.11
N PRO A 154 -13.58 -5.59 -0.10
CA PRO A 154 -13.21 -5.80 1.29
C PRO A 154 -13.91 -7.03 1.86
N THR A 155 -13.30 -8.21 1.74
CA THR A 155 -13.82 -9.48 2.27
C THR A 155 -12.82 -10.12 3.22
N LEU A 156 -13.30 -10.94 4.16
CA LEU A 156 -12.44 -11.73 5.06
C LEU A 156 -11.58 -12.72 4.29
N SER A 157 -12.11 -13.33 3.22
CA SER A 157 -11.34 -14.22 2.35
C SER A 157 -10.14 -13.51 1.75
N ARG A 158 -10.36 -12.31 1.18
CA ARG A 158 -9.25 -11.49 0.66
C ARG A 158 -8.19 -11.20 1.73
N LYS A 159 -8.60 -10.91 2.99
CA LYS A 159 -7.65 -10.62 4.06
C LYS A 159 -6.78 -11.84 4.43
N ILE A 160 -7.35 -13.04 4.35
CA ILE A 160 -6.59 -14.29 4.51
C ILE A 160 -5.62 -14.48 3.33
N GLU A 161 -6.08 -14.27 2.10
CA GLU A 161 -5.25 -14.36 0.90
C GLU A 161 -4.11 -13.33 0.93
N GLU A 162 -4.36 -12.08 1.33
CA GLU A 162 -3.33 -11.05 1.56
C GLU A 162 -2.24 -11.54 2.52
N ALA A 163 -2.64 -12.12 3.66
CA ALA A 163 -1.69 -12.60 4.65
C ALA A 163 -0.86 -13.78 4.15
N LEU A 164 -1.49 -14.73 3.47
CA LEU A 164 -0.79 -15.90 2.90
C LEU A 164 0.16 -15.49 1.78
N LEU A 165 -0.28 -14.62 0.87
CA LEU A 165 0.57 -14.08 -0.20
C LEU A 165 1.74 -13.28 0.37
N ALA A 166 1.52 -12.48 1.41
CA ALA A 166 2.58 -11.71 2.04
C ALA A 166 3.66 -12.61 2.66
N ILE A 167 3.26 -13.70 3.33
CA ILE A 167 4.20 -14.70 3.85
C ILE A 167 4.98 -15.36 2.71
N GLU A 168 4.29 -15.70 1.62
CA GLU A 168 4.92 -16.34 0.48
C GLU A 168 5.86 -15.38 -0.26
N ILE A 169 5.48 -14.12 -0.48
CA ILE A 169 6.34 -13.08 -1.08
C ILE A 169 7.64 -12.94 -0.29
N GLU A 170 7.59 -12.86 1.04
CA GLU A 170 8.79 -12.71 1.88
C GLU A 170 9.67 -13.95 1.98
N ARG A 171 9.25 -15.09 1.43
CA ARG A 171 10.12 -16.26 1.25
C ARG A 171 11.02 -16.16 0.02
N PHE A 172 10.59 -15.40 -0.99
CA PHE A 172 11.29 -15.31 -2.29
C PHE A 172 11.95 -13.96 -2.54
N TYR A 173 11.47 -12.90 -1.89
CA TYR A 173 11.95 -11.55 -2.09
C TYR A 173 12.48 -10.95 -0.79
N THR A 174 13.56 -10.21 -0.88
CA THR A 174 14.11 -9.44 0.24
C THR A 174 13.21 -8.27 0.61
N LYS A 175 13.35 -7.76 1.82
CA LYS A 175 12.61 -6.57 2.29
C LYS A 175 12.82 -5.36 1.38
N ASP A 176 14.04 -5.16 0.90
CA ASP A 176 14.38 -4.05 0.01
C ASP A 176 13.71 -4.20 -1.36
N GLU A 177 13.67 -5.39 -1.94
CA GLU A 177 12.94 -5.65 -3.19
C GLU A 177 11.43 -5.44 -3.04
N ILE A 178 10.87 -5.82 -1.89
CA ILE A 178 9.44 -5.60 -1.56
C ILE A 178 9.16 -4.10 -1.42
N LEU A 179 10.00 -3.37 -0.68
CA LEU A 179 9.87 -1.94 -0.47
C LEU A 179 10.00 -1.17 -1.78
N GLU A 180 10.98 -1.54 -2.63
CA GLU A 180 11.15 -0.95 -3.96
C GLU A 180 9.88 -1.07 -4.79
N ARG A 181 9.32 -2.29 -4.88
CA ARG A 181 8.09 -2.54 -5.63
C ARG A 181 6.92 -1.75 -5.05
N TYR A 182 6.76 -1.77 -3.73
CA TYR A 182 5.69 -1.04 -3.05
C TYR A 182 5.73 0.46 -3.36
N LEU A 183 6.89 1.10 -3.19
CA LEU A 183 7.08 2.54 -3.43
C LEU A 183 6.89 2.93 -4.90
N ASN A 184 7.08 1.99 -5.83
CA ASN A 184 6.88 2.23 -7.26
C ASN A 184 5.45 1.99 -7.77
N ILE A 185 4.59 1.27 -7.01
CA ILE A 185 3.25 0.93 -7.49
C ILE A 185 2.12 1.59 -6.71
N ILE A 186 2.41 2.12 -5.52
CA ILE A 186 1.37 2.68 -4.66
C ILE A 186 0.73 3.91 -5.30
N TYR A 187 -0.60 3.98 -5.26
CA TYR A 187 -1.34 5.15 -5.70
C TYR A 187 -1.28 6.27 -4.66
N LEU A 188 -0.90 7.46 -5.08
CA LEU A 188 -0.67 8.62 -4.21
C LEU A 188 -1.57 9.83 -4.56
N GLY A 189 -2.68 9.57 -5.26
CA GLY A 189 -3.61 10.64 -5.66
C GLY A 189 -3.17 11.37 -6.93
N ALA A 190 -4.04 12.22 -7.47
CA ALA A 190 -3.80 13.03 -8.66
C ALA A 190 -3.24 12.24 -9.87
N GLY A 191 -3.67 10.99 -10.05
CA GLY A 191 -3.21 10.10 -11.12
C GLY A 191 -1.79 9.56 -10.94
N ALA A 192 -1.10 9.85 -9.82
CA ALA A 192 0.29 9.46 -9.59
C ALA A 192 0.39 8.06 -8.96
N TYR A 193 1.11 7.17 -9.61
CA TYR A 193 1.45 5.83 -9.14
C TYR A 193 2.96 5.74 -8.90
N GLY A 194 3.34 5.45 -7.66
CA GLY A 194 4.72 5.46 -7.18
C GLY A 194 5.22 6.83 -6.74
N VAL A 195 6.25 6.79 -5.89
CA VAL A 195 6.75 7.98 -5.18
C VAL A 195 7.39 9.02 -6.11
N ASP A 196 8.06 8.61 -7.19
CA ASP A 196 8.69 9.57 -8.10
C ASP A 196 7.65 10.29 -8.96
N ALA A 197 6.63 9.57 -9.46
CA ALA A 197 5.51 10.19 -10.15
C ALA A 197 4.75 11.17 -9.24
N ALA A 198 4.56 10.83 -7.97
CA ALA A 198 3.93 11.71 -7.00
C ALA A 198 4.78 12.95 -6.69
N ALA A 199 6.10 12.80 -6.55
CA ALA A 199 7.02 13.92 -6.35
C ALA A 199 6.98 14.89 -7.54
N HIS A 200 6.97 14.37 -8.76
CA HIS A 200 6.78 15.18 -9.95
C HIS A 200 5.41 15.85 -10.01
N THR A 201 4.35 15.13 -9.64
CA THR A 201 2.97 15.65 -9.68
C THR A 201 2.77 16.78 -8.67
N TYR A 202 3.21 16.60 -7.43
CA TYR A 202 2.96 17.57 -6.37
C TYR A 202 4.02 18.67 -6.30
N PHE A 203 5.31 18.32 -6.49
CA PHE A 203 6.42 19.23 -6.21
C PHE A 203 7.21 19.63 -7.47
N GLY A 204 6.91 19.04 -8.64
CA GLY A 204 7.62 19.33 -9.89
C GLY A 204 9.07 18.89 -9.94
N ARG A 205 9.46 17.95 -9.08
CA ARG A 205 10.83 17.45 -8.95
C ARG A 205 10.90 15.94 -8.80
N SER A 206 12.08 15.36 -9.09
CA SER A 206 12.31 13.94 -8.86
C SER A 206 12.31 13.62 -7.37
N ILE A 207 11.92 12.39 -7.03
CA ILE A 207 11.97 11.85 -5.67
C ILE A 207 13.35 11.97 -5.05
N ARG A 208 14.42 11.94 -5.85
CA ARG A 208 15.82 12.09 -5.39
C ARG A 208 16.10 13.38 -4.65
N SER A 209 15.30 14.43 -4.89
CA SER A 209 15.46 15.77 -4.29
C SER A 209 14.36 16.12 -3.28
N VAL A 210 13.54 15.14 -2.89
CA VAL A 210 12.46 15.31 -1.90
C VAL A 210 13.05 15.36 -0.50
N ASP A 211 12.64 16.36 0.27
CA ASP A 211 13.03 16.59 1.66
C ASP A 211 12.06 15.97 2.66
N LEU A 212 12.36 16.09 3.96
CA LEU A 212 11.53 15.52 5.04
C LEU A 212 10.07 16.02 5.05
N PRO A 213 9.78 17.34 4.93
CA PRO A 213 8.40 17.84 4.85
C PRO A 213 7.61 17.20 3.70
N GLN A 214 8.22 17.11 2.53
CA GLN A 214 7.61 16.55 1.33
C GLN A 214 7.43 15.02 1.44
N ALA A 215 8.44 14.32 1.96
CA ALA A 215 8.38 12.87 2.19
C ALA A 215 7.24 12.49 3.15
N ALA A 216 7.11 13.22 4.26
CA ALA A 216 6.04 13.02 5.22
C ALA A 216 4.65 13.31 4.63
N MET A 217 4.53 14.32 3.76
CA MET A 217 3.28 14.60 3.04
C MET A 217 2.92 13.47 2.08
N LEU A 218 3.86 12.97 1.27
CA LEU A 218 3.61 11.83 0.36
C LEU A 218 3.16 10.58 1.13
N ALA A 219 3.86 10.23 2.21
CA ALA A 219 3.49 9.09 3.04
C ALA A 219 2.11 9.26 3.70
N GLY A 220 1.73 10.48 4.04
CA GLY A 220 0.42 10.79 4.63
C GLY A 220 -0.76 10.59 3.68
N VAL A 221 -0.55 10.74 2.38
CA VAL A 221 -1.59 10.58 1.34
C VAL A 221 -2.04 9.13 1.17
N VAL A 222 -1.18 8.14 1.47
CA VAL A 222 -1.40 6.71 1.17
C VAL A 222 -2.73 6.17 1.68
N ALA A 223 -3.14 6.57 2.88
CA ALA A 223 -4.30 5.99 3.57
C ALA A 223 -5.63 6.26 2.84
N ALA A 224 -5.78 7.44 2.22
CA ALA A 224 -6.93 7.81 1.41
C ALA A 224 -6.50 8.82 0.32
N PRO A 225 -5.88 8.37 -0.77
CA PRO A 225 -5.26 9.26 -1.75
C PRO A 225 -6.22 10.26 -2.41
N SER A 226 -7.49 9.90 -2.54
CA SER A 226 -8.52 10.79 -3.10
C SER A 226 -8.92 11.90 -2.13
N ASP A 227 -8.83 11.67 -0.82
CA ASP A 227 -9.26 12.64 0.20
C ASP A 227 -8.09 13.44 0.77
N TYR A 228 -6.92 12.78 0.93
CA TYR A 228 -5.72 13.35 1.54
C TYR A 228 -4.75 13.99 0.54
N SER A 229 -5.09 13.97 -0.75
CA SER A 229 -4.32 14.72 -1.75
C SER A 229 -4.29 16.20 -1.39
N PRO A 230 -3.10 16.84 -1.36
CA PRO A 230 -2.99 18.26 -1.05
C PRO A 230 -3.69 19.17 -2.09
N TYR A 231 -3.99 18.65 -3.27
CA TYR A 231 -4.80 19.34 -4.26
C TYR A 231 -6.30 19.34 -3.93
N VAL A 232 -6.76 18.31 -3.20
CA VAL A 232 -8.17 18.17 -2.81
C VAL A 232 -8.41 18.89 -1.48
N ASN A 233 -7.56 18.62 -0.49
CA ASN A 233 -7.69 19.23 0.84
C ASN A 233 -6.32 19.40 1.51
N MET A 234 -5.74 20.59 1.37
CA MET A 234 -4.43 20.92 1.94
C MET A 234 -4.43 20.79 3.47
N GLN A 235 -5.53 21.12 4.16
CA GLN A 235 -5.60 21.02 5.62
C GLN A 235 -5.47 19.56 6.05
N LEU A 236 -6.27 18.66 5.48
CA LEU A 236 -6.19 17.23 5.79
C LEU A 236 -4.82 16.65 5.40
N ALA A 237 -4.25 17.07 4.28
CA ALA A 237 -2.89 16.69 3.89
C ALA A 237 -1.84 17.08 4.94
N ARG A 238 -1.96 18.29 5.51
CA ARG A 238 -1.07 18.79 6.58
C ARG A 238 -1.29 18.04 7.89
N GLU A 239 -2.52 17.72 8.27
CA GLU A 239 -2.82 16.90 9.45
C GLU A 239 -2.21 15.49 9.30
N ARG A 240 -2.32 14.90 8.12
CA ARG A 240 -1.69 13.61 7.83
C ARG A 240 -0.16 13.70 7.82
N GLN A 241 0.42 14.75 7.27
CA GLN A 241 1.85 15.01 7.32
C GLN A 241 2.36 15.08 8.78
N GLN A 242 1.65 15.81 9.65
CA GLN A 242 1.98 15.90 11.08
C GLN A 242 1.95 14.50 11.74
N HIS A 243 0.92 13.71 11.41
CA HIS A 243 0.82 12.34 11.91
C HIS A 243 2.03 11.48 11.48
N VAL A 244 2.44 11.57 10.21
CA VAL A 244 3.63 10.83 9.71
C VAL A 244 4.89 11.26 10.43
N LEU A 245 5.12 12.58 10.59
CA LEU A 245 6.27 13.11 11.32
C LEU A 245 6.31 12.58 12.75
N GLN A 246 5.17 12.53 13.44
CA GLN A 246 5.07 11.97 14.78
C GLN A 246 5.40 10.46 14.79
N ARG A 247 4.91 9.70 13.79
CA ARG A 247 5.24 8.27 13.64
C ARG A 247 6.73 8.05 13.39
N MET A 248 7.38 8.94 12.63
CA MET A 248 8.84 8.89 12.41
C MET A 248 9.62 9.13 13.70
N VAL A 249 9.16 10.03 14.58
CA VAL A 249 9.72 10.25 15.91
C VAL A 249 9.57 9.00 16.78
N GLU A 250 8.36 8.42 16.84
CA GLU A 250 8.06 7.20 17.61
C GLU A 250 8.90 6.00 17.15
N SER A 251 9.22 5.95 15.85
CA SER A 251 10.07 4.92 15.24
C SER A 251 11.58 5.22 15.41
N GLY A 252 11.96 6.36 15.94
CA GLY A 252 13.35 6.76 16.15
C GLY A 252 14.09 7.18 14.88
N PHE A 253 13.40 7.46 13.78
CA PHE A 253 13.99 7.88 12.52
C PHE A 253 14.40 9.35 12.53
N ILE A 254 13.64 10.18 13.24
CA ILE A 254 13.91 11.62 13.40
C ILE A 254 13.72 12.05 14.86
N THR A 255 14.27 13.20 15.23
CA THR A 255 14.03 13.81 16.54
C THR A 255 12.73 14.61 16.54
N GLN A 256 12.21 14.92 17.74
CA GLN A 256 11.04 15.79 17.91
C GLN A 256 11.28 17.19 17.30
N GLU A 257 12.49 17.73 17.48
CA GLU A 257 12.89 19.03 16.92
C GLU A 257 12.87 19.01 15.37
N GLN A 258 13.35 17.92 14.76
CA GLN A 258 13.29 17.75 13.31
C GLN A 258 11.85 17.66 12.81
N ALA A 259 10.97 16.97 13.53
CA ALA A 259 9.56 16.86 13.18
C ALA A 259 8.85 18.22 13.23
N GLU A 260 9.08 19.01 14.29
CA GLU A 260 8.52 20.35 14.45
C GLU A 260 9.02 21.30 13.36
N SER A 261 10.34 21.30 13.10
CA SER A 261 10.94 22.10 12.02
C SER A 261 10.36 21.73 10.65
N ALA A 262 10.23 20.44 10.36
CA ALA A 262 9.66 19.95 9.12
C ALA A 262 8.18 20.32 8.95
N TYR A 263 7.40 20.31 10.03
CA TYR A 263 6.01 20.73 9.99
C TYR A 263 5.84 22.23 9.75
N GLN A 264 6.72 23.05 10.28
CA GLN A 264 6.70 24.52 10.06
C GLN A 264 7.22 24.90 8.66
N ALA A 265 8.01 24.07 8.03
CA ALA A 265 8.52 24.33 6.71
C ALA A 265 7.39 24.41 5.66
N PRO A 266 7.45 25.36 4.72
CA PRO A 266 6.49 25.42 3.63
C PRO A 266 6.67 24.20 2.71
N VAL A 267 5.55 23.67 2.21
CA VAL A 267 5.55 22.67 1.15
C VAL A 267 4.94 23.31 -0.08
N ASP A 268 5.82 23.72 -0.99
CA ASP A 268 5.40 24.36 -2.23
C ASP A 268 4.88 23.30 -3.20
N LEU A 269 3.62 23.43 -3.59
CA LEU A 269 3.01 22.64 -4.63
C LEU A 269 3.13 23.35 -5.98
N ILE A 270 3.40 22.57 -7.02
CA ILE A 270 3.17 23.08 -8.38
C ILE A 270 1.66 23.16 -8.62
N GLY A 271 1.23 24.12 -9.45
CA GLY A 271 -0.20 24.27 -9.77
C GLY A 271 -0.79 22.96 -10.29
N GLN A 272 -2.01 22.63 -9.83
CA GLN A 272 -2.73 21.43 -10.27
C GLN A 272 -2.90 21.47 -11.79
N ARG A 273 -2.27 20.54 -12.49
CA ARG A 273 -2.63 20.24 -13.87
C ARG A 273 -3.93 19.46 -13.82
N ALA A 274 -4.94 19.90 -14.57
CA ALA A 274 -6.25 19.24 -14.56
C ALA A 274 -6.08 17.73 -14.76
N GLU A 275 -6.65 16.93 -13.83
CA GLU A 275 -6.63 15.47 -13.92
C GLU A 275 -7.18 15.04 -15.26
N GLY A 276 -6.44 14.18 -15.98
CA GLY A 276 -6.83 13.69 -17.31
C GLY A 276 -6.53 14.60 -18.48
N LEU A 277 -6.15 15.87 -18.28
CA LEU A 277 -5.59 16.71 -19.33
C LEU A 277 -4.08 16.51 -19.36
N GLN A 278 -3.65 15.55 -20.15
CA GLN A 278 -2.26 15.47 -20.57
C GLN A 278 -1.93 16.82 -21.24
N SER A 279 -1.12 17.65 -20.55
CA SER A 279 -0.71 18.94 -21.11
C SER A 279 0.21 18.66 -22.27
N TYR A 280 -0.33 18.74 -23.47
CA TYR A 280 0.44 18.58 -24.70
C TYR A 280 1.01 19.94 -25.09
N ALA A 281 2.34 20.03 -25.16
CA ALA A 281 2.95 21.12 -25.88
C ALA A 281 2.56 20.98 -27.36
N TYR A 282 2.13 22.07 -27.96
CA TYR A 282 1.66 22.09 -29.35
C TYR A 282 0.55 21.06 -29.62
N PRO A 283 -0.68 21.24 -29.04
CA PRO A 283 -1.71 20.18 -28.93
C PRO A 283 -2.08 19.55 -30.29
N TYR A 284 -2.22 20.33 -31.35
CA TYR A 284 -2.59 19.80 -32.68
C TYR A 284 -1.57 18.79 -33.20
N PHE A 285 -0.29 19.14 -33.17
CA PHE A 285 0.76 18.24 -33.61
C PHE A 285 0.88 17.02 -32.68
N THR A 286 0.86 17.25 -31.39
CA THR A 286 1.07 16.19 -30.40
C THR A 286 -0.07 15.18 -30.44
N THR A 287 -1.32 15.62 -30.54
CA THR A 287 -2.50 14.73 -30.69
C THR A 287 -2.42 13.91 -31.97
N PHE A 288 -2.00 14.54 -33.07
CA PHE A 288 -1.79 13.83 -34.33
C PHE A 288 -0.70 12.78 -34.22
N ALA A 289 0.44 13.10 -33.58
CA ALA A 289 1.53 12.16 -33.38
C ALA A 289 1.10 10.96 -32.51
N ILE A 290 0.35 11.22 -31.44
CA ILE A 290 -0.21 10.16 -30.61
C ILE A 290 -1.14 9.25 -31.38
N ALA A 291 -2.07 9.80 -32.15
CA ALA A 291 -2.99 9.03 -32.99
C ALA A 291 -2.25 8.14 -34.02
N GLN A 292 -1.13 8.64 -34.59
CA GLN A 292 -0.30 7.82 -35.47
C GLN A 292 0.42 6.68 -34.73
N LEU A 293 0.90 6.95 -33.54
CA LEU A 293 1.52 5.92 -32.69
C LEU A 293 0.50 4.83 -32.30
N GLU A 294 -0.70 5.21 -31.89
CA GLU A 294 -1.78 4.28 -31.55
C GLU A 294 -2.19 3.41 -32.75
N LYS A 295 -2.26 4.01 -33.93
CA LYS A 295 -2.54 3.29 -35.17
C LYS A 295 -1.45 2.28 -35.53
N THR A 296 -0.19 2.61 -35.22
CA THR A 296 0.99 1.78 -35.58
C THR A 296 1.28 0.70 -34.56
N PHE A 297 1.22 1.03 -33.29
CA PHE A 297 1.65 0.17 -32.17
C PHE A 297 0.49 -0.33 -31.32
N GLY A 298 -0.72 0.21 -31.50
CA GLY A 298 -1.89 -0.04 -30.66
C GLY A 298 -1.91 0.82 -29.40
N THR A 299 -3.12 1.13 -28.90
CA THR A 299 -3.35 1.99 -27.73
C THR A 299 -2.62 1.49 -26.49
N ASN A 300 -2.65 0.17 -26.23
CA ASN A 300 -1.97 -0.41 -25.06
C ASN A 300 -0.45 -0.17 -25.08
N ALA A 301 0.20 -0.30 -26.24
CA ALA A 301 1.63 -0.04 -26.38
C ALA A 301 1.96 1.43 -26.17
N VAL A 302 1.09 2.32 -26.59
CA VAL A 302 1.27 3.78 -26.42
C VAL A 302 0.98 4.21 -24.97
N GLU A 303 -0.04 3.66 -24.32
CA GLU A 303 -0.41 4.06 -22.96
C GLU A 303 0.41 3.37 -21.88
N GLN A 304 0.96 2.19 -22.14
CA GLN A 304 1.56 1.33 -21.12
C GLN A 304 2.96 0.81 -21.48
N GLY A 305 3.38 0.96 -22.73
CA GLY A 305 4.63 0.37 -23.25
C GLY A 305 5.90 1.18 -22.96
N GLY A 306 5.80 2.37 -22.38
CA GLY A 306 6.97 3.19 -22.03
C GLY A 306 7.80 3.64 -23.22
N LEU A 307 7.17 3.88 -24.38
CA LEU A 307 7.88 4.29 -25.59
C LEU A 307 8.56 5.66 -25.39
N GLN A 308 9.77 5.79 -25.90
CA GLN A 308 10.44 7.07 -26.04
C GLN A 308 10.41 7.48 -27.51
N VAL A 309 9.64 8.51 -27.82
CA VAL A 309 9.35 8.93 -29.19
C VAL A 309 9.98 10.29 -29.44
N SER A 310 11.02 10.32 -30.28
CA SER A 310 11.56 11.57 -30.81
C SER A 310 10.82 11.92 -32.08
N THR A 311 10.16 13.10 -32.09
CA THR A 311 9.46 13.60 -33.25
C THR A 311 10.35 14.53 -34.07
N THR A 312 9.88 14.87 -35.28
CA THR A 312 10.55 15.83 -36.17
C THR A 312 10.16 17.28 -35.91
N LEU A 313 9.26 17.54 -34.92
CA LEU A 313 8.79 18.88 -34.58
C LEU A 313 9.97 19.78 -34.15
N ASP A 314 10.09 20.93 -34.81
CA ASP A 314 10.98 22.02 -34.39
C ASP A 314 10.17 23.04 -33.59
N PRO A 315 10.44 23.21 -32.25
CA PRO A 315 9.65 24.11 -31.41
C PRO A 315 9.69 25.58 -31.85
N ARG A 316 10.77 26.00 -32.51
CA ARG A 316 10.88 27.40 -32.99
C ARG A 316 9.99 27.62 -34.20
N MET A 317 10.01 26.70 -35.17
CA MET A 317 9.16 26.77 -36.36
C MET A 317 7.69 26.63 -35.98
N GLN A 318 7.38 25.74 -35.05
CA GLN A 318 6.00 25.54 -34.58
C GLN A 318 5.45 26.79 -33.87
N ARG A 319 6.26 27.47 -33.05
CA ARG A 319 5.87 28.74 -32.45
C ARG A 319 5.62 29.82 -33.48
N ALA A 320 6.55 30.02 -34.42
CA ALA A 320 6.37 31.01 -35.47
C ALA A 320 5.11 30.77 -36.33
N ALA A 321 4.79 29.50 -36.61
CA ALA A 321 3.57 29.14 -37.29
C ALA A 321 2.30 29.43 -36.47
N GLN A 322 2.34 29.14 -35.15
CA GLN A 322 1.24 29.44 -34.23
C GLN A 322 0.98 30.95 -34.17
N ASP A 323 2.04 31.74 -33.94
CA ASP A 323 1.98 33.20 -33.84
C ASP A 323 1.39 33.80 -35.16
N ALA A 324 1.74 33.23 -36.32
CA ALA A 324 1.19 33.67 -37.61
C ALA A 324 -0.30 33.36 -37.75
N VAL A 325 -0.78 32.23 -37.21
CA VAL A 325 -2.21 31.87 -37.21
C VAL A 325 -3.00 32.74 -36.22
N ASP A 326 -2.42 33.04 -35.05
CA ASP A 326 -3.09 33.87 -34.03
C ASP A 326 -3.16 35.36 -34.43
N TRP A 327 -2.28 35.80 -35.36
CA TRP A 327 -2.24 37.18 -35.88
C TRP A 327 -3.18 37.41 -37.07
N GLY A 328 -3.59 36.38 -37.82
CA GLY A 328 -4.49 36.42 -38.97
C GLY A 328 -5.94 36.21 -38.63
#